data_0de91257c6de8996f14df1c04fc0dc2c
#
_entry.id   0de91257c6de8996f14df1c04fc0dc2c
#
_cell.length_a   1.000
_cell.length_b   1.000
_cell.length_c   1.000
_cell.angle_alpha   90.00
_cell.angle_beta   90.00
_cell.angle_gamma   90.00
#
_symmetry.space_group_name_H-M   'P 1'
#
loop_
_entity.id
_entity.type
_entity.pdbx_description
1 polymer ?
#
loop_
_entity_poly.entity_id
_entity_poly.type
_entity_poly.pdbx_seq_one_letter_code
_entity_poly.pdbx_strand_id
1 'polypeptide(L)'
;MGLIKAAAGAAGGVLADQWKEFFTCEALPANVLAVKGQKKTTRRSSNTHGDENIITTGSRIAVADGQCMLIVEQGKVVEVCAEPGEYTYDASTEPSIFAGNLGESIGEVFRNIGKRFTFGGEAPKDQRIYYFNTKELTGNKYGTPSPVPFRVVDQRAGIDIDIGIRCFGEYSYHIANPLLFYTNVCGNVTEDYTRDTLDGQLKSELLTALQPAFARISDMGIRYSALPGHTREIAAALNEELSAQWRDRRGLEIVAFGVSSVKADEADEQMIKDMQRDAAYMDPTRAAAMLSRSQGDAMKAAASNTATGPAMAFM
;
A
#
# COMPACT_ATOMS: atom_id res chain seq x y z
N MET A 1 7.60 10.55 -31.23
CA MET A 1 6.44 9.64 -31.31
C MET A 1 5.48 10.07 -30.23
N GLY A 2 4.21 10.21 -30.52
CA GLY A 2 3.23 10.72 -29.57
C GLY A 2 1.85 10.12 -29.75
N LEU A 3 1.03 10.32 -28.74
CA LEU A 3 -0.37 9.97 -28.75
C LEU A 3 -1.22 11.22 -29.01
N ILE A 4 -2.22 11.10 -29.83
CA ILE A 4 -3.22 12.14 -30.07
C ILE A 4 -4.55 11.61 -29.53
N LYS A 5 -5.14 12.33 -28.56
CA LYS A 5 -6.47 11.99 -28.05
C LYS A 5 -7.49 12.02 -29.17
N ALA A 6 -8.18 10.92 -29.42
CA ALA A 6 -9.21 10.86 -30.42
C ALA A 6 -10.39 11.74 -29.96
N ALA A 7 -10.76 12.75 -30.76
CA ALA A 7 -11.93 13.56 -30.46
C ALA A 7 -13.18 12.65 -30.42
N ALA A 8 -13.86 12.63 -29.28
CA ALA A 8 -15.18 12.04 -29.15
C ALA A 8 -16.17 12.92 -29.95
N GLY A 9 -16.40 12.59 -31.19
CA GLY A 9 -17.28 13.39 -32.03
C GLY A 9 -17.74 12.66 -33.29
N ALA A 10 -18.98 12.81 -33.60
CA ALA A 10 -19.84 12.18 -34.59
C ALA A 10 -19.37 12.12 -36.06
N ALA A 11 -18.18 12.54 -36.39
CA ALA A 11 -17.58 12.37 -37.71
C ALA A 11 -16.93 11.00 -37.93
N GLY A 12 -16.86 10.16 -36.87
CA GLY A 12 -16.13 8.90 -36.87
C GLY A 12 -16.86 7.69 -37.44
N GLY A 13 -18.12 7.78 -37.75
CA GLY A 13 -18.91 6.59 -38.15
C GLY A 13 -18.55 5.98 -39.49
N VAL A 14 -18.02 6.77 -40.42
CA VAL A 14 -17.70 6.29 -41.78
C VAL A 14 -16.18 6.09 -41.98
N LEU A 15 -15.32 6.81 -41.22
CA LEU A 15 -13.87 6.65 -41.30
C LEU A 15 -13.28 5.75 -40.19
N ALA A 16 -14.10 5.37 -39.19
CA ALA A 16 -13.69 4.49 -38.09
C ALA A 16 -13.46 3.03 -38.50
N ASP A 17 -13.81 2.66 -39.71
CA ASP A 17 -13.70 1.28 -40.21
C ASP A 17 -12.33 0.89 -40.78
N GLN A 18 -11.34 1.80 -40.79
CA GLN A 18 -9.99 1.53 -41.32
C GLN A 18 -8.89 1.73 -40.29
N TRP A 19 -9.00 1.05 -39.18
CA TRP A 19 -7.88 1.03 -38.22
C TRP A 19 -6.78 0.14 -38.72
N LYS A 20 -5.54 0.58 -38.54
CA LYS A 20 -4.42 -0.29 -38.86
C LYS A 20 -4.34 -1.42 -37.84
N GLU A 21 -4.45 -1.09 -36.54
CA GLU A 21 -4.40 -2.03 -35.42
C GLU A 21 -5.15 -1.41 -34.24
N PHE A 22 -5.67 -2.26 -33.37
CA PHE A 22 -6.32 -1.82 -32.14
C PHE A 22 -5.66 -2.50 -30.92
N PHE A 23 -5.09 -1.71 -30.04
CA PHE A 23 -4.51 -2.21 -28.80
C PHE A 23 -5.42 -1.88 -27.64
N THR A 24 -5.63 -2.88 -26.80
CA THR A 24 -6.48 -2.77 -25.63
C THR A 24 -6.00 -3.72 -24.54
N CYS A 25 -6.35 -3.41 -23.31
CA CYS A 25 -6.31 -4.33 -22.19
C CYS A 25 -7.72 -4.50 -21.66
N GLU A 26 -8.12 -5.73 -21.38
CA GLU A 26 -9.36 -5.98 -20.65
C GLU A 26 -9.22 -5.49 -19.19
N ALA A 27 -10.32 -5.49 -18.45
CA ALA A 27 -10.30 -5.08 -17.05
C ALA A 27 -9.29 -5.93 -16.27
N LEU A 28 -8.28 -5.27 -15.70
CA LEU A 28 -7.27 -5.94 -14.87
C LEU A 28 -7.90 -6.39 -13.55
N PRO A 29 -7.87 -7.69 -13.23
CA PRO A 29 -8.30 -8.18 -11.92
C PRO A 29 -7.34 -7.72 -10.82
N ALA A 30 -7.78 -7.76 -9.56
CA ALA A 30 -7.01 -7.23 -8.43
C ALA A 30 -5.69 -7.97 -8.15
N ASN A 31 -5.52 -9.18 -8.68
CA ASN A 31 -4.29 -9.97 -8.55
C ASN A 31 -3.25 -9.68 -9.64
N VAL A 32 -3.60 -8.92 -10.68
CA VAL A 32 -2.70 -8.60 -11.79
C VAL A 32 -2.25 -7.16 -11.69
N LEU A 33 -0.94 -6.94 -11.69
CA LEU A 33 -0.30 -5.64 -11.54
C LEU A 33 0.08 -5.03 -12.90
N ALA A 34 0.57 -5.86 -13.81
CA ALA A 34 0.95 -5.43 -15.15
C ALA A 34 0.74 -6.54 -16.18
N VAL A 35 0.37 -6.14 -17.38
CA VAL A 35 0.20 -7.05 -18.53
C VAL A 35 0.74 -6.43 -19.81
N LYS A 36 1.12 -7.27 -20.76
CA LYS A 36 1.37 -6.85 -22.13
C LYS A 36 0.04 -6.56 -22.85
N GLY A 37 -0.06 -5.40 -23.50
CA GLY A 37 -1.22 -5.03 -24.29
C GLY A 37 -1.48 -6.02 -25.44
N GLN A 38 -2.75 -6.33 -25.63
CA GLN A 38 -3.18 -7.26 -26.68
C GLN A 38 -3.52 -6.51 -27.96
N LYS A 39 -2.94 -6.99 -29.07
CA LYS A 39 -3.27 -6.51 -30.40
C LYS A 39 -4.54 -7.23 -30.87
N LYS A 40 -5.64 -6.49 -31.00
CA LYS A 40 -6.88 -7.02 -31.60
C LYS A 40 -6.87 -6.72 -33.09
N THR A 41 -6.72 -7.77 -33.90
CA THR A 41 -6.91 -7.71 -35.34
C THR A 41 -8.27 -8.26 -35.70
N THR A 42 -9.09 -7.48 -36.39
CA THR A 42 -10.41 -7.89 -36.90
C THR A 42 -10.37 -7.91 -38.42
N ARG A 43 -11.42 -8.44 -39.08
CA ARG A 43 -11.58 -8.33 -40.54
C ARG A 43 -11.55 -6.87 -41.05
N ARG A 44 -11.70 -5.90 -40.16
CA ARG A 44 -11.66 -4.45 -40.44
C ARG A 44 -10.29 -3.83 -40.28
N SER A 45 -9.31 -4.57 -39.68
CA SER A 45 -7.94 -4.11 -39.55
C SER A 45 -7.23 -4.18 -40.89
N SER A 46 -6.60 -3.09 -41.31
CA SER A 46 -5.85 -3.07 -42.60
C SER A 46 -4.49 -3.78 -42.49
N ASN A 47 -3.97 -4.01 -41.27
CA ASN A 47 -2.73 -4.72 -41.04
C ASN A 47 -2.97 -5.99 -40.21
N THR A 48 -3.21 -7.12 -40.89
CA THR A 48 -3.44 -8.42 -40.27
C THR A 48 -2.18 -9.29 -40.19
N HIS A 49 -1.07 -8.85 -40.78
CA HIS A 49 0.19 -9.62 -40.90
C HIS A 49 1.38 -8.90 -40.25
N GLY A 50 1.13 -7.81 -39.54
CA GLY A 50 2.20 -7.06 -38.86
C GLY A 50 2.76 -7.81 -37.67
N ASP A 51 4.06 -7.62 -37.43
CA ASP A 51 4.76 -8.14 -36.25
C ASP A 51 4.03 -7.67 -34.96
N GLU A 52 3.94 -8.55 -33.99
CA GLU A 52 3.29 -8.25 -32.69
C GLU A 52 3.98 -7.09 -31.93
N ASN A 53 5.25 -6.88 -32.19
CA ASN A 53 6.07 -5.87 -31.52
C ASN A 53 6.29 -4.61 -32.38
N ILE A 54 5.40 -4.32 -33.31
CA ILE A 54 5.40 -3.08 -34.10
C ILE A 54 4.04 -2.40 -34.00
N ILE A 55 4.07 -1.10 -33.63
CA ILE A 55 2.87 -0.26 -33.59
C ILE A 55 2.88 0.63 -34.83
N THR A 56 1.91 0.40 -35.72
CA THR A 56 1.83 1.19 -36.97
C THR A 56 1.21 2.57 -36.68
N THR A 57 1.75 3.63 -37.28
CA THR A 57 1.12 4.96 -37.24
C THR A 57 -0.32 4.89 -37.72
N GLY A 58 -1.27 5.45 -36.94
CA GLY A 58 -2.70 5.36 -37.16
C GLY A 58 -3.38 4.21 -36.40
N SER A 59 -2.62 3.42 -35.62
CA SER A 59 -3.19 2.42 -34.71
C SER A 59 -3.93 3.10 -33.54
N ARG A 60 -4.98 2.46 -33.08
CA ARG A 60 -5.77 2.92 -31.92
C ARG A 60 -5.33 2.20 -30.66
N ILE A 61 -5.25 2.96 -29.57
CA ILE A 61 -4.90 2.46 -28.25
C ILE A 61 -5.95 2.93 -27.27
N ALA A 62 -6.60 1.98 -26.58
CA ALA A 62 -7.57 2.29 -25.55
C ALA A 62 -6.95 2.15 -24.17
N VAL A 63 -7.21 3.12 -23.31
CA VAL A 63 -6.83 3.13 -21.89
C VAL A 63 -8.13 3.22 -21.07
N ALA A 64 -8.35 2.27 -20.18
CA ALA A 64 -9.53 2.25 -19.31
C ALA A 64 -9.25 2.94 -17.98
N ASP A 65 -10.31 3.28 -17.24
CA ASP A 65 -10.19 3.76 -15.86
C ASP A 65 -9.44 2.76 -14.98
N GLY A 66 -8.55 3.28 -14.12
CA GLY A 66 -7.73 2.46 -13.24
C GLY A 66 -6.59 1.72 -13.94
N GLN A 67 -6.26 2.14 -15.15
CA GLN A 67 -5.12 1.64 -15.92
C GLN A 67 -4.15 2.78 -16.27
N CYS A 68 -2.87 2.46 -16.29
CA CYS A 68 -1.86 3.29 -16.94
C CYS A 68 -1.20 2.48 -18.05
N MET A 69 -1.10 3.06 -19.23
CA MET A 69 -0.45 2.47 -20.39
C MET A 69 0.94 3.06 -20.59
N LEU A 70 1.92 2.20 -20.86
CA LEU A 70 3.27 2.57 -21.28
C LEU A 70 3.54 2.01 -22.68
N ILE A 71 4.14 2.83 -23.56
CA ILE A 71 4.75 2.32 -24.78
C ILE A 71 6.26 2.26 -24.56
N VAL A 72 6.80 1.10 -24.81
CA VAL A 72 8.25 0.82 -24.70
C VAL A 72 8.81 0.55 -26.08
N GLU A 73 9.82 1.30 -26.47
CA GLU A 73 10.55 1.14 -27.73
C GLU A 73 12.01 0.79 -27.46
N GLN A 74 12.46 -0.36 -27.94
CA GLN A 74 13.83 -0.84 -27.72
C GLN A 74 14.24 -0.83 -26.23
N GLY A 75 13.34 -1.23 -25.35
CA GLY A 75 13.56 -1.24 -23.91
C GLY A 75 13.43 0.12 -23.20
N LYS A 76 13.04 1.18 -23.92
CA LYS A 76 12.87 2.53 -23.37
C LYS A 76 11.39 2.91 -23.35
N VAL A 77 10.92 3.49 -22.28
CA VAL A 77 9.57 4.06 -22.23
C VAL A 77 9.54 5.35 -23.04
N VAL A 78 8.72 5.39 -24.07
CA VAL A 78 8.55 6.53 -24.97
C VAL A 78 7.22 7.25 -24.78
N GLU A 79 6.20 6.58 -24.21
CA GLU A 79 4.89 7.16 -23.95
C GLU A 79 4.36 6.69 -22.62
N VAL A 80 3.64 7.57 -21.91
CA VAL A 80 2.92 7.28 -20.67
C VAL A 80 1.51 7.85 -20.77
N CYS A 81 0.48 7.03 -20.58
CA CYS A 81 -0.89 7.48 -20.58
C CYS A 81 -1.69 6.82 -19.45
N ALA A 82 -2.10 7.63 -18.48
CA ALA A 82 -3.00 7.24 -17.39
C ALA A 82 -4.37 7.93 -17.48
N GLU A 83 -4.60 8.71 -18.53
CA GLU A 83 -5.88 9.34 -18.78
C GLU A 83 -6.77 8.37 -19.58
N PRO A 84 -7.97 8.04 -19.08
CA PRO A 84 -8.88 7.15 -19.80
C PRO A 84 -9.30 7.74 -21.15
N GLY A 85 -9.39 6.87 -22.15
CA GLY A 85 -9.81 7.28 -23.48
C GLY A 85 -9.24 6.43 -24.61
N GLU A 86 -9.54 6.84 -25.83
CA GLU A 86 -8.94 6.29 -27.04
C GLU A 86 -7.93 7.26 -27.64
N TYR A 87 -6.79 6.74 -28.03
CA TYR A 87 -5.66 7.48 -28.57
C TYR A 87 -5.27 6.93 -29.93
N THR A 88 -4.80 7.80 -30.80
CA THR A 88 -4.19 7.41 -32.07
C THR A 88 -2.68 7.53 -31.95
N TYR A 89 -1.97 6.46 -32.23
CA TYR A 89 -0.52 6.46 -32.28
C TYR A 89 -0.02 7.14 -33.54
N ASP A 90 0.90 8.10 -33.38
CA ASP A 90 1.55 8.78 -34.49
C ASP A 90 3.07 8.80 -34.26
N ALA A 91 3.79 8.07 -35.11
CA ALA A 91 5.24 7.98 -35.02
C ALA A 91 5.97 9.30 -35.36
N SER A 92 5.29 10.28 -35.96
CA SER A 92 5.86 11.58 -36.35
C SER A 92 5.79 12.63 -35.24
N THR A 93 4.99 12.42 -34.20
CA THR A 93 4.84 13.36 -33.08
C THR A 93 5.88 13.14 -31.99
N GLU A 94 6.14 14.17 -31.18
CA GLU A 94 7.01 14.05 -30.01
C GLU A 94 6.34 13.19 -28.91
N PRO A 95 7.17 12.56 -28.05
CA PRO A 95 6.66 11.82 -26.89
C PRO A 95 5.71 12.66 -26.04
N SER A 96 4.60 12.09 -25.65
CA SER A 96 3.59 12.75 -24.86
C SER A 96 3.38 12.07 -23.50
N ILE A 97 2.94 12.84 -22.54
CA ILE A 97 2.62 12.38 -21.18
C ILE A 97 1.20 12.78 -20.87
N PHE A 98 0.34 11.81 -20.71
CA PHE A 98 -1.02 11.99 -20.21
C PHE A 98 -1.10 11.43 -18.79
N ALA A 99 -0.64 12.22 -17.80
CA ALA A 99 -0.49 11.76 -16.42
C ALA A 99 -1.83 11.46 -15.74
N GLY A 100 -2.94 12.03 -16.21
CA GLY A 100 -4.25 11.82 -15.62
C GLY A 100 -4.23 12.05 -14.10
N ASN A 101 -4.71 11.08 -13.34
CA ASN A 101 -4.79 11.14 -11.88
C ASN A 101 -3.44 10.83 -11.16
N LEU A 102 -2.39 10.46 -11.88
CA LEU A 102 -1.09 10.06 -11.29
C LEU A 102 -0.16 11.23 -10.97
N GLY A 103 -0.56 12.46 -11.29
CA GLY A 103 0.10 13.68 -10.87
C GLY A 103 1.41 14.01 -11.58
N GLU A 104 2.05 15.10 -11.12
CA GLU A 104 3.26 15.67 -11.76
C GLU A 104 4.52 14.80 -11.58
N SER A 105 4.57 13.95 -10.57
CA SER A 105 5.73 13.10 -10.25
C SER A 105 6.14 12.17 -11.41
N ILE A 106 5.18 11.66 -12.19
CA ILE A 106 5.45 10.86 -13.38
C ILE A 106 6.10 11.71 -14.47
N GLY A 107 5.66 12.95 -14.65
CA GLY A 107 6.22 13.86 -15.62
C GLY A 107 7.69 14.20 -15.37
N GLU A 108 8.10 14.31 -14.11
CA GLU A 108 9.50 14.56 -13.74
C GLU A 108 10.36 13.32 -13.97
N VAL A 109 9.90 12.15 -13.54
CA VAL A 109 10.61 10.88 -13.76
C VAL A 109 10.76 10.60 -15.24
N PHE A 110 9.71 10.80 -16.05
CA PHE A 110 9.75 10.62 -17.49
C PHE A 110 10.73 11.57 -18.17
N ARG A 111 10.72 12.86 -17.82
CA ARG A 111 11.68 13.85 -18.37
C ARG A 111 13.12 13.49 -18.04
N ASN A 112 13.38 12.94 -16.86
CA ASN A 112 14.71 12.53 -16.43
C ASN A 112 15.20 11.27 -17.16
N ILE A 113 14.30 10.34 -17.46
CA ILE A 113 14.59 9.13 -18.24
C ILE A 113 14.74 9.49 -19.72
N GLY A 114 13.87 10.32 -20.28
CA GLY A 114 13.88 10.71 -21.71
C GLY A 114 15.13 11.49 -22.13
N LYS A 115 15.72 12.30 -21.26
CA LYS A 115 16.95 13.07 -21.53
C LYS A 115 18.19 12.21 -21.77
N ARG A 116 18.17 10.93 -21.44
CA ARG A 116 19.35 10.06 -21.55
C ARG A 116 19.59 9.46 -22.94
N PHE A 117 18.70 9.65 -23.93
CA PHE A 117 18.74 8.85 -25.14
C PHE A 117 18.35 9.59 -26.42
N THR A 118 19.31 10.27 -27.00
CA THR A 118 19.31 10.67 -28.43
C THR A 118 20.38 9.88 -29.12
N PHE A 119 20.04 8.79 -29.81
CA PHE A 119 20.90 8.17 -30.81
C PHE A 119 20.06 7.60 -31.95
N GLY A 120 20.40 8.01 -33.19
CA GLY A 120 19.73 7.63 -34.39
C GLY A 120 20.16 6.25 -34.89
N GLY A 121 19.31 5.65 -35.67
CA GLY A 121 19.53 4.43 -36.44
C GLY A 121 18.20 3.76 -36.74
N GLU A 122 17.82 3.66 -38.01
CA GLU A 122 16.65 2.92 -38.47
C GLU A 122 16.92 1.40 -38.40
N ALA A 123 16.71 0.82 -37.23
CA ALA A 123 16.55 -0.63 -37.08
C ALA A 123 15.05 -0.96 -36.89
N PRO A 124 14.58 -2.17 -37.22
CA PRO A 124 13.22 -2.56 -36.91
C PRO A 124 12.97 -2.32 -35.43
N LYS A 125 11.98 -1.44 -35.13
CA LYS A 125 11.74 -0.95 -33.78
C LYS A 125 10.90 -1.98 -33.03
N ASP A 126 11.48 -2.61 -32.00
CA ASP A 126 10.70 -3.42 -31.07
C ASP A 126 9.89 -2.47 -30.18
N GLN A 127 8.58 -2.40 -30.43
CA GLN A 127 7.62 -1.55 -29.71
C GLN A 127 6.61 -2.42 -28.97
N ARG A 128 6.48 -2.21 -27.68
CA ARG A 128 5.57 -2.97 -26.82
C ARG A 128 4.69 -2.03 -26.03
N ILE A 129 3.45 -2.45 -25.82
CA ILE A 129 2.50 -1.74 -24.96
C ILE A 129 2.33 -2.54 -23.68
N TYR A 130 2.41 -1.88 -22.53
CA TYR A 130 2.13 -2.46 -21.22
C TYR A 130 1.04 -1.67 -20.52
N TYR A 131 0.18 -2.39 -19.82
CA TYR A 131 -0.87 -1.81 -18.98
C TYR A 131 -0.61 -2.16 -17.53
N PHE A 132 -0.71 -1.16 -16.67
CA PHE A 132 -0.52 -1.26 -15.23
C PHE A 132 -1.82 -1.01 -14.49
N ASN A 133 -2.08 -1.79 -13.46
CA ASN A 133 -3.23 -1.62 -12.58
C ASN A 133 -2.94 -0.50 -11.57
N THR A 134 -3.60 0.64 -11.73
CA THR A 134 -3.45 1.79 -10.84
C THR A 134 -4.57 1.87 -9.79
N LYS A 135 -5.46 0.87 -9.77
CA LYS A 135 -6.51 0.76 -8.76
C LYS A 135 -5.93 0.38 -7.40
N GLU A 136 -6.69 0.64 -6.38
CA GLU A 136 -6.37 0.16 -5.04
C GLU A 136 -6.42 -1.39 -4.98
N LEU A 137 -5.34 -1.98 -4.52
CA LEU A 137 -5.14 -3.43 -4.38
C LEU A 137 -5.41 -3.82 -2.94
N THR A 138 -6.62 -4.25 -2.67
CA THR A 138 -7.12 -4.59 -1.33
C THR A 138 -6.84 -6.03 -0.93
N GLY A 139 -7.11 -6.37 0.35
CA GLY A 139 -7.08 -7.73 0.87
C GLY A 139 -5.68 -8.28 1.12
N ASN A 140 -4.67 -7.42 1.29
CA ASN A 140 -3.31 -7.86 1.65
C ASN A 140 -3.25 -8.08 3.15
N LYS A 141 -3.18 -9.34 3.58
CA LYS A 141 -3.14 -9.72 4.99
C LYS A 141 -1.73 -9.65 5.55
N TYR A 142 -1.61 -9.06 6.72
CA TYR A 142 -0.40 -9.08 7.52
C TYR A 142 -0.66 -9.59 8.93
N GLY A 143 0.40 -10.04 9.59
CA GLY A 143 0.38 -10.40 11.01
C GLY A 143 1.81 -10.49 11.50
N THR A 144 2.05 -10.05 12.72
CA THR A 144 3.37 -10.06 13.34
C THR A 144 3.64 -11.44 13.93
N PRO A 145 4.59 -12.23 13.37
CA PRO A 145 4.92 -13.56 13.91
C PRO A 145 5.59 -13.45 15.30
N SER A 146 6.36 -12.41 15.49
CA SER A 146 6.98 -12.06 16.78
C SER A 146 6.41 -10.75 17.31
N PRO A 147 6.41 -10.53 18.63
CA PRO A 147 5.99 -9.26 19.20
C PRO A 147 6.85 -8.11 18.64
N VAL A 148 6.18 -7.00 18.32
CA VAL A 148 6.84 -5.76 17.91
C VAL A 148 6.93 -4.84 19.13
N PRO A 149 8.09 -4.25 19.45
CA PRO A 149 8.23 -3.31 20.54
C PRO A 149 7.31 -2.11 20.36
N PHE A 150 6.62 -1.75 21.43
CA PHE A 150 5.77 -0.57 21.52
C PHE A 150 6.01 0.12 22.86
N ARG A 151 6.43 1.38 22.79
CA ARG A 151 6.66 2.18 24.01
C ARG A 151 5.34 2.66 24.59
N VAL A 152 5.09 2.35 25.84
CA VAL A 152 3.92 2.83 26.59
C VAL A 152 4.35 3.96 27.50
N VAL A 153 3.82 5.16 27.27
CA VAL A 153 4.05 6.33 28.09
C VAL A 153 2.75 6.76 28.75
N ASP A 154 2.69 6.77 30.06
CA ASP A 154 1.61 7.37 30.84
C ASP A 154 2.20 8.35 31.86
N GLN A 155 2.24 9.62 31.49
CA GLN A 155 2.82 10.69 32.33
C GLN A 155 2.12 10.83 33.68
N ARG A 156 0.82 10.48 33.78
CA ARG A 156 0.05 10.56 35.02
C ARG A 156 0.41 9.44 35.99
N ALA A 157 0.75 8.29 35.44
CA ALA A 157 1.15 7.12 36.22
C ALA A 157 2.67 7.02 36.37
N GLY A 158 3.46 7.89 35.72
CA GLY A 158 4.91 7.81 35.71
C GLY A 158 5.43 6.55 35.00
N ILE A 159 4.66 6.02 34.04
CA ILE A 159 5.00 4.81 33.28
C ILE A 159 5.72 5.21 32.01
N ASP A 160 6.88 4.62 31.76
CA ASP A 160 7.64 4.69 30.52
C ASP A 160 8.36 3.35 30.33
N ILE A 161 7.72 2.45 29.57
CA ILE A 161 8.16 1.07 29.38
C ILE A 161 7.93 0.61 27.96
N ASP A 162 8.76 -0.30 27.47
CA ASP A 162 8.56 -1.01 26.22
C ASP A 162 7.83 -2.34 26.48
N ILE A 163 6.82 -2.60 25.68
CA ILE A 163 6.07 -3.85 25.68
C ILE A 163 6.12 -4.52 24.32
N GLY A 164 5.90 -5.83 24.29
CA GLY A 164 5.76 -6.57 23.06
C GLY A 164 4.30 -6.63 22.61
N ILE A 165 3.98 -6.07 21.45
CA ILE A 165 2.63 -6.18 20.88
C ILE A 165 2.60 -7.08 19.65
N ARG A 166 1.54 -7.87 19.54
CA ARG A 166 1.20 -8.61 18.33
C ARG A 166 -0.03 -8.02 17.70
N CYS A 167 0.03 -7.81 16.40
CA CYS A 167 -1.10 -7.32 15.65
C CYS A 167 -1.26 -8.06 14.33
N PHE A 168 -2.48 -8.06 13.83
CA PHE A 168 -2.80 -8.50 12.47
C PHE A 168 -3.90 -7.64 11.88
N GLY A 169 -3.96 -7.63 10.56
CA GLY A 169 -4.95 -6.87 9.84
C GLY A 169 -4.76 -7.00 8.33
N GLU A 170 -5.28 -6.04 7.63
CA GLU A 170 -5.17 -5.94 6.18
C GLU A 170 -4.68 -4.55 5.79
N TYR A 171 -3.95 -4.47 4.70
CA TYR A 171 -3.56 -3.20 4.10
C TYR A 171 -3.91 -3.21 2.62
N SER A 172 -4.00 -2.02 2.05
CA SER A 172 -4.11 -1.82 0.62
C SER A 172 -2.98 -0.93 0.12
N TYR A 173 -2.59 -1.16 -1.11
CA TYR A 173 -1.62 -0.33 -1.79
C TYR A 173 -2.04 -0.12 -3.24
N HIS A 174 -1.41 0.84 -3.92
CA HIS A 174 -1.58 1.03 -5.35
C HIS A 174 -0.24 1.31 -6.03
N ILE A 175 -0.21 1.20 -7.34
CA ILE A 175 0.91 1.64 -8.15
C ILE A 175 0.73 3.14 -8.40
N ALA A 176 1.42 3.96 -7.60
CA ALA A 176 1.41 5.42 -7.70
C ALA A 176 2.26 5.92 -8.88
N ASN A 177 3.33 5.19 -9.23
CA ASN A 177 4.20 5.52 -10.36
C ASN A 177 4.50 4.27 -11.20
N PRO A 178 3.69 4.01 -12.25
CA PRO A 178 3.87 2.86 -13.14
C PRO A 178 5.21 2.83 -13.87
N LEU A 179 5.82 3.99 -14.11
CA LEU A 179 7.11 4.09 -14.78
C LEU A 179 8.25 3.56 -13.91
N LEU A 180 8.27 3.92 -12.62
CA LEU A 180 9.21 3.35 -11.65
C LEU A 180 8.96 1.85 -11.46
N PHE A 181 7.68 1.45 -11.40
CA PHE A 181 7.32 0.05 -11.29
C PHE A 181 7.81 -0.77 -12.48
N TYR A 182 7.62 -0.27 -13.71
CA TYR A 182 8.15 -0.89 -14.90
C TYR A 182 9.67 -1.00 -14.84
N THR A 183 10.36 0.11 -14.57
CA THR A 183 11.83 0.18 -14.67
C THR A 183 12.53 -0.68 -13.61
N ASN A 184 11.98 -0.73 -12.39
CA ASN A 184 12.67 -1.30 -11.24
C ASN A 184 12.08 -2.61 -10.73
N VAL A 185 10.89 -3.00 -11.17
CA VAL A 185 10.20 -4.19 -10.66
C VAL A 185 9.92 -5.21 -11.75
N CYS A 186 9.05 -4.89 -12.71
CA CYS A 186 8.57 -5.92 -13.64
C CYS A 186 9.34 -5.96 -14.97
N GLY A 187 9.88 -4.84 -15.45
CA GLY A 187 10.54 -4.78 -16.75
C GLY A 187 9.64 -5.25 -17.90
N ASN A 188 10.24 -5.93 -18.89
CA ASN A 188 9.49 -6.52 -20.00
C ASN A 188 8.75 -7.78 -19.56
N VAL A 189 7.44 -7.66 -19.39
CA VAL A 189 6.55 -8.79 -19.05
C VAL A 189 6.14 -9.52 -20.32
N THR A 190 6.21 -10.82 -20.32
CA THR A 190 5.68 -11.68 -21.41
C THR A 190 4.33 -12.28 -21.04
N GLU A 191 4.13 -12.56 -19.77
CA GLU A 191 2.89 -13.03 -19.16
C GLU A 191 2.40 -11.99 -18.15
N ASP A 192 1.25 -12.24 -17.53
CA ASP A 192 0.71 -11.34 -16.49
C ASP A 192 1.65 -11.28 -15.29
N TYR A 193 2.05 -10.06 -14.90
CA TYR A 193 2.79 -9.85 -13.67
C TYR A 193 1.82 -9.77 -12.49
N THR A 194 1.80 -10.83 -11.71
CA THR A 194 0.86 -10.93 -10.59
C THR A 194 1.46 -10.45 -9.28
N ARG A 195 0.59 -10.06 -8.34
CA ARG A 195 0.98 -9.61 -7.00
C ARG A 195 1.71 -10.69 -6.19
N ASP A 196 1.42 -11.98 -6.43
CA ASP A 196 2.06 -13.09 -5.72
C ASP A 196 3.59 -13.07 -5.84
N THR A 197 4.10 -12.53 -6.95
CA THR A 197 5.54 -12.36 -7.19
C THR A 197 6.18 -11.37 -6.20
N LEU A 198 5.42 -10.41 -5.71
CA LEU A 198 5.90 -9.29 -4.92
C LEU A 198 5.42 -9.33 -3.44
N ASP A 199 4.30 -9.98 -3.17
CA ASP A 199 3.63 -9.96 -1.87
C ASP A 199 4.54 -10.39 -0.71
N GLY A 200 5.37 -11.40 -0.89
CA GLY A 200 6.31 -11.86 0.14
C GLY A 200 7.31 -10.78 0.55
N GLN A 201 7.85 -10.06 -0.44
CA GLN A 201 8.80 -8.98 -0.22
C GLN A 201 8.13 -7.78 0.45
N LEU A 202 6.96 -7.36 -0.07
CA LEU A 202 6.21 -6.24 0.48
C LEU A 202 5.81 -6.49 1.93
N LYS A 203 5.35 -7.71 2.24
CA LYS A 203 4.99 -8.09 3.60
C LYS A 203 6.19 -8.06 4.55
N SER A 204 7.35 -8.55 4.14
CA SER A 204 8.57 -8.52 4.95
C SER A 204 9.01 -7.08 5.26
N GLU A 205 9.01 -6.22 4.25
CA GLU A 205 9.37 -4.80 4.41
C GLU A 205 8.35 -4.05 5.28
N LEU A 206 7.05 -4.31 5.08
CA LEU A 206 5.99 -3.76 5.92
C LEU A 206 6.18 -4.12 7.41
N LEU A 207 6.45 -5.39 7.70
CA LEU A 207 6.68 -5.85 9.07
C LEU A 207 7.90 -5.18 9.70
N THR A 208 8.94 -4.93 8.91
CA THR A 208 10.13 -4.19 9.37
C THR A 208 9.81 -2.74 9.68
N ALA A 209 8.99 -2.09 8.84
CA ALA A 209 8.58 -0.70 9.01
C ALA A 209 7.57 -0.49 10.14
N LEU A 210 6.90 -1.54 10.62
CA LEU A 210 5.93 -1.43 11.73
C LEU A 210 6.57 -0.93 13.02
N GLN A 211 7.79 -1.36 13.33
CA GLN A 211 8.48 -0.93 14.58
C GLN A 211 8.70 0.58 14.63
N PRO A 212 9.38 1.23 13.65
CA PRO A 212 9.53 2.67 13.65
C PRO A 212 8.21 3.43 13.51
N ALA A 213 7.25 2.90 12.74
CA ALA A 213 5.92 3.49 12.64
C ALA A 213 5.19 3.49 13.99
N PHE A 214 5.24 2.38 14.74
CA PHE A 214 4.65 2.30 16.08
C PHE A 214 5.36 3.18 17.10
N ALA A 215 6.68 3.35 17.00
CA ALA A 215 7.41 4.30 17.83
C ALA A 215 6.89 5.74 17.65
N ARG A 216 6.67 6.18 16.40
CA ARG A 216 6.06 7.49 16.10
C ARG A 216 4.65 7.63 16.67
N ILE A 217 3.83 6.60 16.55
CA ILE A 217 2.48 6.60 17.10
C ILE A 217 2.51 6.68 18.64
N SER A 218 3.43 5.99 19.27
CA SER A 218 3.65 6.07 20.71
C SER A 218 4.09 7.48 21.15
N ASP A 219 5.00 8.12 20.41
CA ASP A 219 5.46 9.49 20.70
C ASP A 219 4.32 10.53 20.59
N MET A 220 3.28 10.24 19.82
CA MET A 220 2.03 11.02 19.80
C MET A 220 1.16 10.81 21.04
N GLY A 221 1.57 9.96 21.97
CA GLY A 221 0.82 9.63 23.19
C GLY A 221 -0.36 8.67 22.97
N ILE A 222 -0.40 7.99 21.81
CA ILE A 222 -1.46 7.03 21.46
C ILE A 222 -1.13 5.68 22.10
N ARG A 223 -2.08 5.12 22.86
CA ARG A 223 -1.93 3.82 23.50
C ARG A 223 -2.04 2.69 22.49
N TYR A 224 -1.33 1.57 22.73
CA TYR A 224 -1.39 0.40 21.84
C TYR A 224 -2.82 -0.12 21.63
N SER A 225 -3.67 -0.07 22.65
CA SER A 225 -5.07 -0.49 22.58
C SER A 225 -5.95 0.42 21.70
N ALA A 226 -5.50 1.64 21.40
CA ALA A 226 -6.18 2.60 20.54
C ALA A 226 -5.75 2.53 19.08
N LEU A 227 -4.72 1.74 18.73
CA LEU A 227 -4.21 1.59 17.36
C LEU A 227 -5.29 1.31 16.30
N PRO A 228 -6.32 0.47 16.56
CA PRO A 228 -7.40 0.26 15.60
C PRO A 228 -8.18 1.52 15.22
N GLY A 229 -8.15 2.55 16.08
CA GLY A 229 -8.78 3.85 15.83
C GLY A 229 -7.89 4.87 15.10
N HIS A 230 -6.58 4.58 14.97
CA HIS A 230 -5.57 5.50 14.42
C HIS A 230 -4.92 4.96 13.13
N THR A 231 -5.73 4.30 12.30
CA THR A 231 -5.26 3.61 11.09
C THR A 231 -4.68 4.56 10.04
N ARG A 232 -5.18 5.80 9.98
CA ARG A 232 -4.66 6.83 9.04
C ARG A 232 -3.27 7.31 9.43
N GLU A 233 -3.06 7.54 10.71
CA GLU A 233 -1.76 7.96 11.26
C GLU A 233 -0.73 6.85 11.08
N ILE A 234 -1.11 5.59 11.27
CA ILE A 234 -0.25 4.44 11.04
C ILE A 234 0.10 4.32 9.55
N ALA A 235 -0.87 4.47 8.65
CA ALA A 235 -0.63 4.43 7.20
C ALA A 235 0.34 5.54 6.76
N ALA A 236 0.18 6.76 7.30
CA ALA A 236 1.08 7.88 7.04
C ALA A 236 2.50 7.60 7.54
N ALA A 237 2.64 7.08 8.77
CA ALA A 237 3.94 6.70 9.33
C ALA A 237 4.63 5.60 8.52
N LEU A 238 3.87 4.57 8.11
CA LEU A 238 4.39 3.49 7.27
C LEU A 238 4.84 3.99 5.89
N ASN A 239 4.07 4.87 5.24
CA ASN A 239 4.46 5.47 3.97
C ASN A 239 5.75 6.27 4.08
N GLU A 240 5.96 6.98 5.17
CA GLU A 240 7.20 7.71 5.41
C GLU A 240 8.38 6.76 5.59
N GLU A 241 8.23 5.71 6.40
CA GLU A 241 9.29 4.72 6.62
C GLU A 241 9.63 3.91 5.35
N LEU A 242 8.62 3.61 4.52
CA LEU A 242 8.78 2.85 3.30
C LEU A 242 9.06 3.72 2.06
N SER A 243 9.07 5.06 2.19
CA SER A 243 9.16 5.98 1.04
C SER A 243 10.33 5.70 0.12
N ALA A 244 11.53 5.50 0.67
CA ALA A 244 12.72 5.24 -0.13
C ALA A 244 12.65 3.93 -0.95
N GLN A 245 11.99 2.91 -0.43
CA GLN A 245 11.93 1.60 -1.07
C GLN A 245 10.66 1.42 -1.92
N TRP A 246 9.53 1.89 -1.43
CA TRP A 246 8.25 1.69 -2.11
C TRP A 246 7.95 2.83 -3.08
N ARG A 247 7.88 4.07 -2.60
CA ARG A 247 7.53 5.23 -3.45
C ARG A 247 8.63 5.58 -4.42
N ASP A 248 9.84 5.84 -3.93
CA ASP A 248 10.91 6.43 -4.74
C ASP A 248 11.57 5.41 -5.66
N ARG A 249 11.60 4.14 -5.24
CA ARG A 249 12.23 3.08 -6.02
C ARG A 249 11.23 2.28 -6.84
N ARG A 250 10.08 1.87 -6.26
CA ARG A 250 9.13 0.97 -6.94
C ARG A 250 7.86 1.66 -7.42
N GLY A 251 7.63 2.90 -7.01
CA GLY A 251 6.41 3.62 -7.34
C GLY A 251 5.15 3.04 -6.67
N LEU A 252 5.29 2.46 -5.48
CA LEU A 252 4.21 1.88 -4.69
C LEU A 252 3.88 2.76 -3.49
N GLU A 253 2.62 2.80 -3.09
CA GLU A 253 2.17 3.58 -1.93
C GLU A 253 1.05 2.87 -1.18
N ILE A 254 1.10 2.88 0.15
CA ILE A 254 0.01 2.36 0.99
C ILE A 254 -1.15 3.36 0.94
N VAL A 255 -2.34 2.85 0.60
CA VAL A 255 -3.59 3.64 0.59
C VAL A 255 -4.28 3.55 1.94
N ALA A 256 -4.42 2.34 2.47
CA ALA A 256 -5.06 2.10 3.74
C ALA A 256 -4.31 1.02 4.54
N PHE A 257 -4.36 1.18 5.86
CA PHE A 257 -3.81 0.20 6.78
C PHE A 257 -4.81 -0.06 7.88
N GLY A 258 -5.28 -1.29 8.00
CA GLY A 258 -6.25 -1.72 8.99
C GLY A 258 -5.60 -2.57 10.08
N VAL A 259 -5.94 -2.32 11.33
CA VAL A 259 -5.56 -3.15 12.47
C VAL A 259 -6.80 -3.84 13.00
N SER A 260 -6.94 -5.12 12.68
CA SER A 260 -8.09 -5.93 13.11
C SER A 260 -8.00 -6.34 14.57
N SER A 261 -6.80 -6.58 15.06
CA SER A 261 -6.54 -6.89 16.47
C SER A 261 -5.14 -6.48 16.86
N VAL A 262 -5.02 -5.99 18.08
CA VAL A 262 -3.72 -5.75 18.74
C VAL A 262 -3.79 -6.33 20.14
N LYS A 263 -2.75 -7.05 20.54
CA LYS A 263 -2.61 -7.63 21.89
C LYS A 263 -1.18 -7.46 22.37
N ALA A 264 -1.01 -7.04 23.60
CA ALA A 264 0.26 -7.18 24.31
C ALA A 264 0.41 -8.62 24.83
N ASP A 265 1.61 -9.02 25.16
CA ASP A 265 1.83 -10.27 25.87
C ASP A 265 1.16 -10.19 27.25
N GLU A 266 0.64 -11.30 27.76
CA GLU A 266 -0.16 -11.34 29.00
C GLU A 266 0.63 -10.81 30.20
N ALA A 267 1.94 -11.11 30.25
CA ALA A 267 2.84 -10.59 31.27
C ALA A 267 2.97 -9.06 31.23
N ASP A 268 3.09 -8.49 30.03
CA ASP A 268 3.19 -7.04 29.81
C ASP A 268 1.88 -6.33 30.15
N GLU A 269 0.74 -6.92 29.77
CA GLU A 269 -0.57 -6.38 30.15
C GLU A 269 -0.79 -6.38 31.66
N GLN A 270 -0.36 -7.44 32.34
CA GLN A 270 -0.45 -7.52 33.79
C GLN A 270 0.47 -6.49 34.46
N MET A 271 1.69 -6.34 33.97
CA MET A 271 2.65 -5.35 34.46
C MET A 271 2.10 -3.91 34.33
N ILE A 272 1.51 -3.57 33.18
CA ILE A 272 0.87 -2.25 32.98
C ILE A 272 -0.26 -2.04 33.97
N LYS A 273 -1.13 -3.04 34.17
CA LYS A 273 -2.25 -2.97 35.11
C LYS A 273 -1.77 -2.80 36.55
N ASP A 274 -0.71 -3.49 36.93
CA ASP A 274 -0.13 -3.38 38.26
C ASP A 274 0.50 -2.00 38.48
N MET A 275 1.29 -1.50 37.52
CA MET A 275 1.85 -0.14 37.57
C MET A 275 0.77 0.95 37.63
N GLN A 276 -0.31 0.82 36.84
CA GLN A 276 -1.44 1.76 36.88
C GLN A 276 -2.16 1.72 38.21
N ARG A 277 -2.30 0.53 38.82
CA ARG A 277 -2.86 0.37 40.15
C ARG A 277 -1.97 1.00 41.21
N ASP A 278 -0.67 0.75 41.15
CA ASP A 278 0.30 1.32 42.11
C ASP A 278 0.37 2.85 41.99
N ALA A 279 0.33 3.40 40.78
CA ALA A 279 0.22 4.84 40.57
C ALA A 279 -1.08 5.44 41.16
N ALA A 280 -2.19 4.69 41.12
CA ALA A 280 -3.42 5.10 41.76
C ALA A 280 -3.32 5.13 43.31
N TYR A 281 -2.44 4.31 43.87
CA TYR A 281 -2.16 4.32 45.33
C TYR A 281 -1.28 5.46 45.79
N MET A 282 -0.55 6.10 44.85
CA MET A 282 0.27 7.28 45.18
C MET A 282 -0.56 8.55 45.45
N ASP A 283 -1.87 8.54 45.08
CA ASP A 283 -2.78 9.59 45.49
C ASP A 283 -3.20 9.38 46.95
N PRO A 284 -2.85 10.29 47.90
CA PRO A 284 -3.12 10.11 49.33
C PRO A 284 -4.60 9.89 49.67
N THR A 285 -5.52 10.47 48.88
CA THR A 285 -6.94 10.38 49.07
C THR A 285 -7.47 8.99 48.70
N ARG A 286 -6.94 8.41 47.62
CA ARG A 286 -7.27 7.05 47.17
C ARG A 286 -6.62 5.99 48.03
N ALA A 287 -5.39 6.21 48.47
CA ALA A 287 -4.68 5.32 49.37
C ALA A 287 -5.42 5.18 50.71
N ALA A 288 -5.91 6.28 51.31
CA ALA A 288 -6.70 6.25 52.53
C ALA A 288 -8.04 5.51 52.37
N ALA A 289 -8.73 5.72 51.24
CA ALA A 289 -9.98 5.02 50.95
C ALA A 289 -9.80 3.51 50.78
N MET A 290 -8.71 3.08 50.17
CA MET A 290 -8.39 1.66 49.99
C MET A 290 -7.93 0.98 51.26
N LEU A 291 -7.14 1.64 52.10
CA LEU A 291 -6.81 1.16 53.45
C LEU A 291 -8.07 0.90 54.24
N SER A 292 -9.00 1.86 54.25
CA SER A 292 -10.29 1.70 54.93
C SER A 292 -11.11 0.52 54.38
N ARG A 293 -11.08 0.34 53.05
CA ARG A 293 -11.78 -0.79 52.41
C ARG A 293 -11.12 -2.14 52.72
N SER A 294 -9.79 -2.20 52.65
CA SER A 294 -9.03 -3.40 53.00
C SER A 294 -9.21 -3.80 54.44
N GLN A 295 -9.27 -2.84 55.39
CA GLN A 295 -9.61 -3.11 56.77
C GLN A 295 -11.03 -3.63 56.94
N GLY A 296 -11.99 -3.07 56.18
CA GLY A 296 -13.37 -3.56 56.19
C GLY A 296 -13.50 -4.98 55.63
N ASP A 297 -12.78 -5.31 54.58
CA ASP A 297 -12.78 -6.66 54.00
C ASP A 297 -12.03 -7.66 54.89
N ALA A 298 -10.94 -7.26 55.55
CA ALA A 298 -10.28 -8.09 56.58
C ALA A 298 -11.18 -8.36 57.78
N MET A 299 -11.92 -7.36 58.25
CA MET A 299 -12.91 -7.54 59.33
C MET A 299 -14.05 -8.46 58.90
N LYS A 300 -14.55 -8.35 57.66
CA LYS A 300 -15.55 -9.27 57.13
C LYS A 300 -15.02 -10.70 57.03
N ALA A 301 -13.83 -10.88 56.53
CA ALA A 301 -13.18 -12.19 56.44
C ALA A 301 -12.94 -12.79 57.82
N ALA A 302 -12.53 -11.99 58.82
CA ALA A 302 -12.39 -12.43 60.20
C ALA A 302 -13.74 -12.80 60.83
N ALA A 303 -14.80 -12.03 60.51
CA ALA A 303 -16.16 -12.33 61.00
C ALA A 303 -16.79 -13.55 60.32
N SER A 304 -16.42 -13.86 59.08
CA SER A 304 -16.89 -15.06 58.37
C SER A 304 -16.08 -16.32 58.69
N ASN A 305 -14.93 -16.15 59.33
CA ASN A 305 -14.06 -17.27 59.70
C ASN A 305 -14.56 -17.86 61.03
N THR A 306 -15.58 -18.68 60.96
CA THR A 306 -16.09 -19.51 62.07
C THR A 306 -15.17 -20.72 62.33
N ALA A 307 -13.87 -20.49 62.40
CA ALA A 307 -12.98 -21.48 62.98
C ALA A 307 -13.20 -21.45 64.47
N THR A 308 -13.99 -22.37 64.96
CA THR A 308 -14.18 -22.73 66.38
C THR A 308 -12.80 -23.03 66.98
N GLY A 309 -12.17 -21.98 67.53
CA GLY A 309 -11.08 -22.20 68.46
C GLY A 309 -11.64 -22.90 69.72
N PRO A 310 -10.92 -23.88 70.27
CA PRO A 310 -11.39 -24.56 71.53
C PRO A 310 -11.53 -23.55 72.64
N ALA A 311 -12.73 -23.46 73.17
CA ALA A 311 -12.96 -22.75 74.43
C ALA A 311 -12.04 -23.32 75.48
N MET A 312 -11.01 -22.56 75.87
CA MET A 312 -10.25 -22.86 77.10
C MET A 312 -11.17 -22.56 78.28
N ALA A 313 -11.76 -23.65 78.84
CA ALA A 313 -12.37 -23.61 80.14
C ALA A 313 -11.26 -23.34 81.14
N PHE A 314 -11.29 -22.17 81.75
CA PHE A 314 -10.61 -21.98 83.04
C PHE A 314 -11.54 -22.39 84.16
N MET A 315 -11.19 -23.48 84.77
CA MET A 315 -11.51 -23.72 86.18
C MET A 315 -10.53 -23.09 87.08
#